data_3d57f58be07515a2c6b84c237faa8b79
#
_entry.id   3d57f58be07515a2c6b84c237faa8b79
#
_cell.length_a   1.000
_cell.length_b   1.000
_cell.length_c   1.000
_cell.angle_alpha   90.00
_cell.angle_beta   90.00
_cell.angle_gamma   90.00
#
_symmetry.space_group_name_H-M   'P 1'
#
loop_
_entity.id
_entity.type
_entity.pdbx_description
1 polymer ?
#
loop_
_entity_poly.entity_id
_entity_poly.type
_entity_poly.pdbx_seq_one_letter_code
_entity_poly.pdbx_strand_id
1 'polypeptide(L)'
;MKFDNLNLYFDSGIPIVCVNAPLPERMNVLDKIYIECSKRRNTPLHVWNAAWGCFKLVKYNSHSIRNFINPQPKYNNIFTNFDYLLNSDKAGIFIFENLSSLISIYSPQIVSYLINIYFELKNSDKLKYLVILSTDDVELPQSLSNLIPSISYPLPSHNEIANLIEKFLCESLPVVNKQPLISACAGLTKEEICNGLNIALNSCSQLSYDVFTQHLLEYKINRFRSFNLNFIAKPSIPDFGGLDLLKKYIQNVKYDFLP
;
A
#
# COMPACT_ATOMS: atom_id res chain seq x y z
N MET A 1 2.62 8.12 9.83
CA MET A 1 2.30 9.34 9.06
C MET A 1 1.38 8.98 7.91
N LYS A 2 0.42 9.86 7.55
CA LYS A 2 -0.57 9.55 6.51
C LYS A 2 0.03 9.70 5.12
N PHE A 3 -0.40 8.89 4.16
CA PHE A 3 0.03 8.92 2.76
C PHE A 3 -0.18 10.29 2.10
N ASP A 4 -1.21 11.02 2.48
CA ASP A 4 -1.53 12.36 1.97
C ASP A 4 -0.40 13.38 2.23
N ASN A 5 0.55 13.05 3.09
CA ASN A 5 1.73 13.89 3.37
C ASN A 5 2.85 13.76 2.33
N LEU A 6 2.76 12.87 1.33
CA LEU A 6 3.82 12.68 0.34
C LEU A 6 4.18 13.99 -0.37
N ASN A 7 3.17 14.74 -0.79
CA ASN A 7 3.39 16.07 -1.39
C ASN A 7 4.03 17.06 -0.44
N LEU A 8 3.64 17.03 0.84
CA LEU A 8 4.21 17.92 1.85
C LEU A 8 5.71 17.70 1.99
N TYR A 9 6.19 16.46 1.96
CA TYR A 9 7.62 16.16 1.99
C TYR A 9 8.34 16.73 0.78
N PHE A 10 7.82 16.51 -0.43
CA PHE A 10 8.42 17.04 -1.65
C PHE A 10 8.41 18.58 -1.69
N ASP A 11 7.31 19.19 -1.28
CA ASP A 11 7.17 20.66 -1.21
C ASP A 11 8.06 21.27 -0.11
N SER A 12 8.46 20.46 0.89
CA SER A 12 9.41 20.84 1.95
C SER A 12 10.87 20.56 1.60
N GLY A 13 11.17 20.17 0.36
CA GLY A 13 12.55 19.93 -0.10
C GLY A 13 13.13 18.58 0.37
N ILE A 14 12.28 17.61 0.74
CA ILE A 14 12.70 16.24 1.03
C ILE A 14 12.55 15.44 -0.26
N PRO A 15 13.64 15.08 -0.94
CA PRO A 15 13.57 14.52 -2.29
C PRO A 15 13.29 13.02 -2.34
N ILE A 16 13.48 12.31 -1.22
CA ILE A 16 13.30 10.86 -1.14
C ILE A 16 12.31 10.51 -0.02
N VAL A 17 11.32 9.68 -0.32
CA VAL A 17 10.34 9.18 0.66
C VAL A 17 10.18 7.68 0.48
N CYS A 18 10.12 6.94 1.60
CA CYS A 18 9.75 5.52 1.60
C CYS A 18 8.24 5.39 1.79
N VAL A 19 7.59 4.60 0.96
CA VAL A 19 6.16 4.30 1.03
C VAL A 19 5.99 2.81 1.30
N ASN A 20 5.44 2.46 2.45
CA ASN A 20 5.07 1.09 2.78
C ASN A 20 3.61 0.85 2.40
N ALA A 21 3.36 -0.11 1.54
CA ALA A 21 2.03 -0.42 1.07
C ALA A 21 1.86 -1.93 0.87
N PRO A 22 0.71 -2.52 1.22
CA PRO A 22 0.43 -3.92 0.93
C PRO A 22 0.51 -4.20 -0.57
N LEU A 23 1.11 -5.33 -0.96
CA LEU A 23 1.28 -5.71 -2.36
C LEU A 23 -0.02 -5.66 -3.19
N PRO A 24 -1.19 -6.08 -2.69
CA PRO A 24 -2.44 -5.93 -3.44
C PRO A 24 -2.78 -4.49 -3.81
N GLU A 25 -2.34 -3.50 -3.03
CA GLU A 25 -2.59 -2.07 -3.29
C GLU A 25 -1.62 -1.42 -4.27
N ARG A 26 -0.67 -2.18 -4.82
CA ARG A 26 0.39 -1.65 -5.71
C ARG A 26 -0.14 -0.68 -6.78
N MET A 27 -1.18 -1.06 -7.50
CA MET A 27 -1.71 -0.22 -8.58
C MET A 27 -2.43 1.01 -8.04
N ASN A 28 -3.18 0.88 -6.95
CA ASN A 28 -3.86 1.99 -6.29
C ASN A 28 -2.86 3.02 -5.74
N VAL A 29 -1.73 2.56 -5.20
CA VAL A 29 -0.64 3.42 -4.72
C VAL A 29 0.01 4.18 -5.87
N LEU A 30 0.33 3.49 -6.97
CA LEU A 30 0.90 4.11 -8.17
C LEU A 30 -0.05 5.14 -8.77
N ASP A 31 -1.36 4.83 -8.87
CA ASP A 31 -2.38 5.77 -9.33
C ASP A 31 -2.45 7.01 -8.43
N LYS A 32 -2.43 6.81 -7.12
CA LYS A 32 -2.47 7.92 -6.16
C LYS A 32 -1.21 8.79 -6.24
N ILE A 33 -0.01 8.20 -6.35
CA ILE A 33 1.24 8.94 -6.57
C ILE A 33 1.17 9.74 -7.89
N TYR A 34 0.64 9.14 -8.95
CA TYR A 34 0.48 9.83 -10.22
C TYR A 34 -0.44 11.05 -10.08
N ILE A 35 -1.63 10.86 -9.54
CA ILE A 35 -2.64 11.93 -9.43
C ILE A 35 -2.12 13.07 -8.53
N GLU A 36 -1.64 12.73 -7.35
CA GLU A 36 -1.29 13.73 -6.34
C GLU A 36 0.07 14.39 -6.60
N CYS A 37 1.03 13.66 -7.12
CA CYS A 37 2.39 14.16 -7.26
C CYS A 37 2.76 14.49 -8.72
N SER A 38 2.63 13.51 -9.61
CA SER A 38 3.10 13.62 -11.00
C SER A 38 2.23 14.61 -11.80
N LYS A 39 0.92 14.43 -11.78
CA LYS A 39 -0.03 15.31 -12.47
C LYS A 39 0.01 16.75 -11.91
N ARG A 40 0.07 16.90 -10.60
CA ARG A 40 0.14 18.21 -9.94
C ARG A 40 1.37 19.01 -10.36
N ARG A 41 2.52 18.34 -10.52
CA ARG A 41 3.80 18.97 -10.91
C ARG A 41 4.06 18.97 -12.41
N ASN A 42 3.15 18.40 -13.19
CA ASN A 42 3.33 18.15 -14.63
C ASN A 42 4.67 17.45 -14.94
N THR A 43 5.00 16.45 -14.13
CA THR A 43 6.24 15.67 -14.25
C THR A 43 5.93 14.22 -14.57
N PRO A 44 6.75 13.53 -15.39
CA PRO A 44 6.55 12.13 -15.70
C PRO A 44 6.76 11.24 -14.46
N LEU A 45 6.03 10.12 -14.42
CA LEU A 45 6.20 9.07 -13.43
C LEU A 45 6.97 7.90 -14.04
N HIS A 46 8.07 7.54 -13.42
CA HIS A 46 8.92 6.42 -13.82
C HIS A 46 8.91 5.34 -12.74
N VAL A 47 8.72 4.10 -13.13
CA VAL A 47 8.71 2.96 -12.20
C VAL A 47 9.76 1.95 -12.61
N TRP A 48 10.53 1.52 -11.64
CA TRP A 48 11.52 0.47 -11.77
C TRP A 48 11.19 -0.71 -10.83
N ASN A 49 11.41 -1.91 -11.31
CA ASN A 49 11.51 -3.10 -10.46
C ASN A 49 12.58 -4.06 -11.00
N ALA A 50 12.99 -5.00 -10.16
CA ALA A 50 14.07 -5.93 -10.49
C ALA A 50 13.79 -6.78 -11.74
N ALA A 51 12.53 -7.13 -12.00
CA ALA A 51 12.16 -7.94 -13.16
C ALA A 51 12.29 -7.18 -14.49
N TRP A 52 12.11 -5.86 -14.47
CA TRP A 52 12.25 -5.04 -15.66
C TRP A 52 13.70 -4.62 -15.93
N GLY A 53 14.49 -4.45 -14.88
CA GLY A 53 15.88 -4.01 -14.95
C GLY A 53 16.09 -2.58 -15.48
N CYS A 54 15.02 -1.84 -15.79
CA CYS A 54 15.05 -0.46 -16.26
C CYS A 54 13.83 0.30 -15.77
N PHE A 55 13.93 1.63 -15.76
CA PHE A 55 12.76 2.48 -15.52
C PHE A 55 11.78 2.39 -16.69
N LYS A 56 10.51 2.26 -16.38
CA LYS A 56 9.42 2.37 -17.35
C LYS A 56 8.62 3.63 -17.08
N LEU A 57 8.28 4.34 -18.15
CA LEU A 57 7.39 5.48 -18.09
C LEU A 57 5.95 5.02 -17.92
N VAL A 58 5.26 5.59 -16.96
CA VAL A 58 3.84 5.33 -16.73
C VAL A 58 2.99 6.14 -17.69
N LYS A 59 2.12 5.46 -18.45
CA LYS A 59 1.06 6.10 -19.21
C LYS A 59 -0.26 6.00 -18.49
N TYR A 60 -0.83 7.15 -18.21
CA TYR A 60 -2.11 7.31 -17.54
C TYR A 60 -3.22 7.66 -18.52
N ASN A 61 -4.33 6.95 -18.42
CA ASN A 61 -5.57 7.34 -19.08
C ASN A 61 -6.42 8.18 -18.12
N SER A 62 -7.57 8.67 -18.60
CA SER A 62 -8.48 9.52 -17.81
C SER A 62 -8.80 9.01 -16.39
N HIS A 63 -8.62 7.71 -16.11
CA HIS A 63 -9.05 7.11 -14.84
C HIS A 63 -8.04 6.19 -14.15
N SER A 64 -7.02 5.66 -14.85
CA SER A 64 -6.03 4.74 -14.25
C SER A 64 -4.76 4.58 -15.08
N ILE A 65 -3.71 4.01 -14.46
CA ILE A 65 -2.50 3.56 -15.16
C ILE A 65 -2.86 2.39 -16.08
N ARG A 66 -2.56 2.55 -17.38
CA ARG A 66 -2.83 1.50 -18.36
C ARG A 66 -1.60 0.78 -18.89
N ASN A 67 -0.49 1.50 -19.05
CA ASN A 67 0.70 0.91 -19.66
C ASN A 67 1.98 1.44 -19.04
N PHE A 68 2.99 0.57 -19.03
CA PHE A 68 4.37 0.89 -18.72
C PHE A 68 5.19 0.81 -19.99
N ILE A 69 5.73 1.93 -20.45
CA ILE A 69 6.49 2.01 -21.70
C ILE A 69 7.97 2.03 -21.39
N ASN A 70 8.74 1.27 -22.17
CA ASN A 70 10.19 1.29 -22.11
C ASN A 70 10.73 2.53 -22.82
N PRO A 71 11.21 3.55 -22.13
CA PRO A 71 11.83 4.71 -22.78
C PRO A 71 13.28 4.46 -23.13
N GLN A 72 13.88 3.32 -22.73
CA GLN A 72 15.33 3.13 -22.75
C GLN A 72 15.77 1.67 -22.88
N PRO A 73 17.04 1.43 -23.31
CA PRO A 73 17.65 0.11 -23.28
C PRO A 73 17.67 -0.48 -21.86
N LYS A 74 17.54 -1.80 -21.76
CA LYS A 74 17.61 -2.52 -20.48
C LYS A 74 18.99 -2.32 -19.84
N TYR A 75 19.00 -1.77 -18.63
CA TYR A 75 20.16 -1.78 -17.77
C TYR A 75 19.98 -2.94 -16.80
N ASN A 76 20.78 -3.99 -16.93
CA ASN A 76 20.65 -5.18 -16.10
C ASN A 76 21.18 -5.00 -14.66
N ASN A 77 21.64 -3.82 -14.29
CA ASN A 77 22.22 -3.52 -12.99
C ASN A 77 21.47 -2.36 -12.31
N ILE A 78 21.16 -2.50 -11.03
CA ILE A 78 20.49 -1.46 -10.25
C ILE A 78 21.32 -0.17 -10.18
N PHE A 79 22.63 -0.29 -10.10
CA PHE A 79 23.54 0.88 -10.00
C PHE A 79 23.48 1.75 -11.24
N THR A 80 23.37 1.18 -12.44
CA THR A 80 23.20 1.94 -13.67
C THR A 80 21.84 2.67 -13.72
N ASN A 81 20.85 2.18 -13.00
CA ASN A 81 19.57 2.88 -12.85
C ASN A 81 19.66 4.04 -11.85
N PHE A 82 20.48 3.94 -10.80
CA PHE A 82 20.81 5.05 -9.94
C PHE A 82 21.59 6.14 -10.70
N ASP A 83 22.59 5.74 -11.49
CA ASP A 83 23.35 6.67 -12.34
C ASP A 83 22.45 7.35 -13.38
N TYR A 84 21.49 6.61 -13.96
CA TYR A 84 20.49 7.19 -14.85
C TYR A 84 19.63 8.25 -14.15
N LEU A 85 19.16 7.96 -12.93
CA LEU A 85 18.39 8.92 -12.14
C LEU A 85 19.19 10.19 -11.86
N LEU A 86 20.45 10.07 -11.51
CA LEU A 86 21.32 11.20 -11.23
C LEU A 86 21.63 12.02 -12.49
N ASN A 87 22.06 11.36 -13.56
CA ASN A 87 22.57 11.99 -14.78
C ASN A 87 21.46 12.40 -15.76
N SER A 88 20.24 11.92 -15.59
CA SER A 88 19.11 12.32 -16.46
C SER A 88 18.81 13.81 -16.29
N ASP A 89 18.70 14.53 -17.40
CA ASP A 89 18.25 15.92 -17.39
C ASP A 89 16.74 16.10 -17.23
N LYS A 90 15.99 14.99 -17.17
CA LYS A 90 14.53 15.00 -17.12
C LYS A 90 14.05 15.16 -15.67
N ALA A 91 13.16 16.13 -15.46
CA ALA A 91 12.35 16.18 -14.26
C ALA A 91 11.47 14.92 -14.19
N GLY A 92 11.13 14.47 -12.98
CA GLY A 92 10.25 13.31 -12.83
C GLY A 92 10.16 12.78 -11.40
N ILE A 93 9.17 11.93 -11.21
CA ILE A 93 9.05 11.12 -10.01
C ILE A 93 9.51 9.70 -10.37
N PHE A 94 10.51 9.22 -9.68
CA PHE A 94 11.10 7.92 -9.88
C PHE A 94 10.70 7.00 -8.74
N ILE A 95 10.11 5.83 -9.05
CA ILE A 95 9.72 4.85 -8.05
C ILE A 95 10.61 3.63 -8.20
N PHE A 96 11.27 3.24 -7.12
CA PHE A 96 11.89 1.93 -6.99
C PHE A 96 10.99 1.01 -6.19
N GLU A 97 10.47 -0.03 -6.84
CA GLU A 97 9.66 -1.05 -6.17
C GLU A 97 10.56 -2.09 -5.49
N ASN A 98 10.27 -2.36 -4.23
CA ASN A 98 10.94 -3.39 -3.40
C ASN A 98 12.47 -3.24 -3.33
N LEU A 99 12.94 -2.00 -3.36
CA LEU A 99 14.37 -1.72 -3.15
C LEU A 99 14.86 -2.20 -1.79
N SER A 100 14.00 -2.21 -0.78
CA SER A 100 14.30 -2.68 0.58
C SER A 100 14.84 -4.11 0.61
N SER A 101 14.29 -5.02 -0.20
CA SER A 101 14.81 -6.39 -0.32
C SER A 101 16.23 -6.45 -0.90
N LEU A 102 16.59 -5.52 -1.76
CA LEU A 102 17.95 -5.43 -2.32
C LEU A 102 18.93 -4.76 -1.35
N ILE A 103 18.44 -3.91 -0.44
CA ILE A 103 19.28 -3.30 0.61
C ILE A 103 19.89 -4.38 1.49
N SER A 104 19.18 -5.46 1.81
CA SER A 104 19.71 -6.57 2.60
C SER A 104 20.86 -7.32 1.90
N ILE A 105 20.83 -7.38 0.56
CA ILE A 105 21.83 -8.12 -0.25
C ILE A 105 23.06 -7.26 -0.55
N TYR A 106 22.85 -5.97 -0.93
CA TYR A 106 23.90 -5.04 -1.36
C TYR A 106 24.06 -3.87 -0.37
N SER A 107 23.82 -4.10 0.91
CA SER A 107 23.57 -3.08 1.94
C SER A 107 24.51 -1.86 1.90
N PRO A 108 25.86 -1.97 1.99
CA PRO A 108 26.70 -0.78 2.07
C PRO A 108 26.69 0.05 0.80
N GLN A 109 26.63 -0.60 -0.37
CA GLN A 109 26.67 0.10 -1.66
C GLN A 109 25.36 0.83 -1.93
N ILE A 110 24.22 0.18 -1.76
CA ILE A 110 22.90 0.82 -1.98
C ILE A 110 22.68 1.95 -0.98
N VAL A 111 23.05 1.75 0.28
CA VAL A 111 22.96 2.81 1.30
C VAL A 111 23.76 4.02 0.90
N SER A 112 25.02 3.84 0.46
CA SER A 112 25.87 4.93 0.00
C SER A 112 25.31 5.66 -1.22
N TYR A 113 24.78 4.91 -2.19
CA TYR A 113 24.10 5.50 -3.35
C TYR A 113 22.89 6.34 -2.94
N LEU A 114 22.04 5.82 -2.07
CA LEU A 114 20.83 6.55 -1.61
C LEU A 114 21.20 7.83 -0.83
N ILE A 115 22.24 7.79 -0.03
CA ILE A 115 22.75 8.99 0.66
C ILE A 115 23.23 10.04 -0.36
N ASN A 116 24.03 9.64 -1.35
CA ASN A 116 24.51 10.54 -2.39
C ASN A 116 23.34 11.10 -3.21
N ILE A 117 22.42 10.24 -3.65
CA ILE A 117 21.21 10.64 -4.38
C ILE A 117 20.40 11.67 -3.57
N TYR A 118 20.23 11.45 -2.27
CA TYR A 118 19.49 12.38 -1.42
C TYR A 118 20.07 13.79 -1.47
N PHE A 119 21.37 13.92 -1.26
CA PHE A 119 22.01 15.23 -1.25
C PHE A 119 22.09 15.87 -2.64
N GLU A 120 22.30 15.08 -3.68
CA GLU A 120 22.29 15.58 -5.06
C GLU A 120 20.90 16.07 -5.49
N LEU A 121 19.86 15.30 -5.21
CA LEU A 121 18.50 15.73 -5.51
C LEU A 121 18.07 16.95 -4.68
N LYS A 122 18.49 17.01 -3.41
CA LYS A 122 18.18 18.15 -2.53
C LYS A 122 18.81 19.45 -2.99
N ASN A 123 19.99 19.38 -3.58
CA ASN A 123 20.74 20.53 -4.06
C ASN A 123 20.49 20.84 -5.55
N SER A 124 19.64 20.05 -6.21
CA SER A 124 19.35 20.19 -7.63
C SER A 124 18.22 21.20 -7.86
N ASP A 125 18.37 22.06 -8.86
CA ASP A 125 17.31 22.94 -9.35
C ASP A 125 16.22 22.16 -10.14
N LYS A 126 16.43 20.88 -10.42
CA LYS A 126 15.51 20.04 -11.18
C LYS A 126 14.46 19.41 -10.28
N LEU A 127 13.21 19.41 -10.71
CA LEU A 127 12.10 18.74 -10.02
C LEU A 127 12.22 17.21 -10.16
N LYS A 128 13.13 16.61 -9.41
CA LYS A 128 13.33 15.17 -9.32
C LYS A 128 13.03 14.67 -7.92
N TYR A 129 12.22 13.63 -7.84
CA TYR A 129 11.85 13.01 -6.57
C TYR A 129 11.97 11.48 -6.69
N LEU A 130 12.35 10.85 -5.60
CA LEU A 130 12.46 9.39 -5.50
C LEU A 130 11.47 8.86 -4.47
N VAL A 131 10.71 7.85 -4.86
CA VAL A 131 9.87 7.07 -3.96
C VAL A 131 10.42 5.65 -3.88
N ILE A 132 10.72 5.18 -2.69
CA ILE A 132 11.00 3.78 -2.42
C ILE A 132 9.68 3.14 -2.04
N LEU A 133 9.07 2.39 -2.96
CA LEU A 133 7.82 1.68 -2.69
C LEU A 133 8.14 0.29 -2.17
N SER A 134 7.85 0.05 -0.90
CA SER A 134 8.02 -1.25 -0.25
C SER A 134 6.67 -1.93 -0.07
N THR A 135 6.60 -3.21 -0.43
CA THR A 135 5.39 -4.04 -0.23
C THR A 135 5.45 -4.85 1.06
N ASP A 136 6.61 -4.90 1.69
CA ASP A 136 6.85 -5.52 2.98
C ASP A 136 7.16 -4.43 4.01
N ASP A 137 6.82 -4.66 5.26
CA ASP A 137 7.20 -3.79 6.39
C ASP A 137 8.70 -3.95 6.69
N VAL A 138 9.53 -3.52 5.74
CA VAL A 138 10.98 -3.52 5.89
C VAL A 138 11.42 -2.16 6.40
N GLU A 139 12.01 -2.15 7.57
CA GLU A 139 12.62 -0.95 8.11
C GLU A 139 13.91 -0.61 7.34
N LEU A 140 14.02 0.66 6.95
CA LEU A 140 15.26 1.17 6.38
C LEU A 140 16.37 1.13 7.44
N PRO A 141 17.64 0.87 7.04
CA PRO A 141 18.77 1.01 7.96
C PRO A 141 18.74 2.36 8.68
N GLN A 142 19.18 2.39 9.94
CA GLN A 142 19.14 3.59 10.78
C GLN A 142 19.81 4.82 10.12
N SER A 143 20.87 4.61 9.35
CA SER A 143 21.53 5.68 8.58
C SER A 143 20.61 6.33 7.54
N LEU A 144 19.71 5.57 6.93
CA LEU A 144 18.75 6.07 5.94
C LEU A 144 17.46 6.57 6.60
N SER A 145 16.98 5.93 7.67
CA SER A 145 15.75 6.33 8.35
C SER A 145 15.81 7.74 8.94
N ASN A 146 17.01 8.24 9.25
CA ASN A 146 17.22 9.61 9.68
C ASN A 146 17.10 10.66 8.54
N LEU A 147 17.26 10.24 7.29
CA LEU A 147 17.20 11.10 6.11
C LEU A 147 15.90 10.93 5.32
N ILE A 148 15.42 9.69 5.22
CA ILE A 148 14.30 9.29 4.37
C ILE A 148 13.10 9.00 5.25
N PRO A 149 12.08 9.86 5.26
CA PRO A 149 10.86 9.61 5.99
C PRO A 149 10.12 8.40 5.41
N SER A 150 9.50 7.62 6.30
CA SER A 150 8.65 6.49 5.93
C SER A 150 7.19 6.83 6.20
N ILE A 151 6.33 6.53 5.22
CA ILE A 151 4.88 6.70 5.29
C ILE A 151 4.20 5.38 4.94
N SER A 152 3.08 5.09 5.61
CA SER A 152 2.30 3.90 5.32
C SER A 152 1.07 4.24 4.49
N TYR A 153 0.79 3.41 3.49
CA TYR A 153 -0.45 3.49 2.74
C TYR A 153 -1.59 2.95 3.62
N PRO A 154 -2.63 3.75 3.87
CA PRO A 154 -3.68 3.36 4.80
C PRO A 154 -4.58 2.28 4.21
N LEU A 155 -5.08 1.40 5.08
CA LEU A 155 -6.20 0.54 4.73
C LEU A 155 -7.47 1.40 4.57
N PRO A 156 -8.47 0.93 3.80
CA PRO A 156 -9.69 1.68 3.58
C PRO A 156 -10.48 1.87 4.88
N SER A 157 -10.95 3.09 5.10
CA SER A 157 -11.87 3.44 6.18
C SER A 157 -13.25 2.81 5.98
N HIS A 158 -14.07 2.76 7.03
CA HIS A 158 -15.44 2.26 6.92
C HIS A 158 -16.27 2.97 5.83
N ASN A 159 -16.10 4.29 5.68
CA ASN A 159 -16.79 5.06 4.64
C ASN A 159 -16.29 4.68 3.23
N GLU A 160 -14.99 4.48 3.05
CA GLU A 160 -14.44 4.02 1.77
C GLU A 160 -14.89 2.60 1.43
N ILE A 161 -14.96 1.72 2.43
CA ILE A 161 -15.50 0.36 2.28
C ILE A 161 -16.98 0.42 1.87
N ALA A 162 -17.80 1.24 2.55
CA ALA A 162 -19.20 1.42 2.20
C ALA A 162 -19.38 1.88 0.75
N ASN A 163 -18.64 2.92 0.33
CA ASN A 163 -18.66 3.42 -1.04
C ASN A 163 -18.20 2.38 -2.07
N LEU A 164 -17.23 1.55 -1.70
CA LEU A 164 -16.71 0.49 -2.56
C LEU A 164 -17.75 -0.62 -2.74
N ILE A 165 -18.41 -1.05 -1.67
CA ILE A 165 -19.50 -2.03 -1.71
C ILE A 165 -20.66 -1.50 -2.57
N GLU A 166 -21.04 -0.23 -2.39
CA GLU A 166 -22.11 0.39 -3.18
C GLU A 166 -21.80 0.42 -4.67
N LYS A 167 -20.59 0.82 -5.03
CA LYS A 167 -20.13 0.82 -6.43
C LYS A 167 -20.06 -0.58 -7.03
N PHE A 168 -19.71 -1.57 -6.20
CA PHE A 168 -19.51 -2.94 -6.66
C PHE A 168 -20.85 -3.68 -6.85
N LEU A 169 -21.77 -3.51 -5.93
CA LEU A 169 -23.05 -4.21 -5.95
C LEU A 169 -24.13 -3.51 -6.79
N CYS A 170 -23.84 -2.29 -7.30
CA CYS A 170 -24.68 -1.53 -8.26
C CYS A 170 -26.17 -1.88 -8.18
N GLU A 171 -26.92 -1.29 -7.27
CA GLU A 171 -28.39 -1.33 -7.21
C GLU A 171 -29.05 -2.74 -7.20
N SER A 172 -28.25 -3.81 -7.26
CA SER A 172 -28.74 -5.17 -7.43
C SER A 172 -29.35 -5.77 -6.16
N LEU A 173 -29.15 -5.14 -5.02
CA LEU A 173 -29.63 -5.66 -3.73
C LEU A 173 -30.50 -4.62 -3.00
N PRO A 174 -31.60 -5.06 -2.35
CA PRO A 174 -32.45 -4.17 -1.57
C PRO A 174 -31.65 -3.52 -0.44
N VAL A 175 -32.02 -2.30 -0.05
CA VAL A 175 -31.39 -1.56 1.06
C VAL A 175 -31.61 -2.29 2.37
N VAL A 176 -30.63 -3.08 2.78
CA VAL A 176 -30.58 -3.82 4.04
C VAL A 176 -29.41 -3.28 4.86
N ASN A 177 -29.33 -3.66 6.12
CA ASN A 177 -28.23 -3.27 6.99
C ASN A 177 -26.88 -3.74 6.40
N LYS A 178 -26.08 -2.78 5.88
CA LYS A 178 -24.76 -3.03 5.28
C LYS A 178 -23.65 -3.20 6.32
N GLN A 179 -23.93 -2.87 7.58
CA GLN A 179 -22.91 -2.82 8.64
C GLN A 179 -22.16 -4.14 8.86
N PRO A 180 -22.80 -5.32 8.86
CA PRO A 180 -22.08 -6.59 8.98
C PRO A 180 -21.05 -6.81 7.86
N LEU A 181 -21.42 -6.49 6.61
CA LEU A 181 -20.52 -6.62 5.47
C LEU A 181 -19.34 -5.63 5.55
N ILE A 182 -19.60 -4.39 5.93
CA ILE A 182 -18.55 -3.37 6.16
C ILE A 182 -17.58 -3.87 7.22
N SER A 183 -18.08 -4.42 8.32
CA SER A 183 -17.25 -4.99 9.39
C SER A 183 -16.44 -6.21 8.94
N ALA A 184 -17.01 -7.08 8.09
CA ALA A 184 -16.29 -8.21 7.52
C ALA A 184 -15.12 -7.74 6.62
N CYS A 185 -15.31 -6.66 5.87
CA CYS A 185 -14.28 -6.06 5.02
C CYS A 185 -13.20 -5.27 5.79
N ALA A 186 -13.48 -4.84 7.02
CA ALA A 186 -12.53 -4.04 7.79
C ALA A 186 -11.18 -4.76 7.99
N GLY A 187 -10.08 -4.06 7.75
CA GLY A 187 -8.72 -4.63 7.82
C GLY A 187 -8.24 -5.35 6.56
N LEU A 188 -9.06 -5.43 5.52
CA LEU A 188 -8.66 -5.85 4.19
C LEU A 188 -8.29 -4.64 3.33
N THR A 189 -7.42 -4.85 2.35
CA THR A 189 -7.11 -3.85 1.31
C THR A 189 -8.30 -3.70 0.33
N LYS A 190 -8.33 -2.62 -0.44
CA LYS A 190 -9.38 -2.42 -1.45
C LYS A 190 -9.42 -3.55 -2.47
N GLU A 191 -8.26 -4.00 -2.91
CA GLU A 191 -8.14 -5.09 -3.87
C GLU A 191 -8.60 -6.42 -3.28
N GLU A 192 -8.26 -6.71 -2.02
CA GLU A 192 -8.72 -7.91 -1.32
C GLU A 192 -10.25 -7.91 -1.14
N ILE A 193 -10.85 -6.76 -0.84
CA ILE A 193 -12.30 -6.61 -0.75
C ILE A 193 -12.93 -6.90 -2.11
N CYS A 194 -12.43 -6.30 -3.20
CA CYS A 194 -12.93 -6.55 -4.56
C CYS A 194 -12.81 -8.02 -4.94
N ASN A 195 -11.69 -8.65 -4.64
CA ASN A 195 -11.46 -10.07 -4.93
C ASN A 195 -12.42 -10.96 -4.14
N GLY A 196 -12.61 -10.70 -2.85
CA GLY A 196 -13.57 -11.42 -2.02
C GLY A 196 -15.02 -11.29 -2.50
N LEU A 197 -15.43 -10.06 -2.88
CA LEU A 197 -16.75 -9.81 -3.46
C LEU A 197 -16.93 -10.51 -4.82
N ASN A 198 -15.91 -10.50 -5.69
CA ASN A 198 -15.93 -11.22 -6.97
C ASN A 198 -16.08 -12.74 -6.78
N ILE A 199 -15.35 -13.31 -5.81
CA ILE A 199 -15.48 -14.74 -5.48
C ILE A 199 -16.90 -15.04 -5.03
N ALA A 200 -17.48 -14.23 -4.14
CA ALA A 200 -18.84 -14.40 -3.68
C ALA A 200 -19.88 -14.34 -4.83
N LEU A 201 -19.72 -13.34 -5.73
CA LEU A 201 -20.60 -13.21 -6.92
C LEU A 201 -20.57 -14.43 -7.83
N ASN A 202 -19.38 -15.01 -8.03
CA ASN A 202 -19.22 -16.15 -8.93
C ASN A 202 -19.56 -17.50 -8.29
N SER A 203 -19.63 -17.57 -6.95
CA SER A 203 -19.86 -18.81 -6.21
C SER A 203 -21.33 -19.02 -5.84
N CYS A 204 -22.15 -17.96 -5.82
CA CYS A 204 -23.50 -18.03 -5.28
C CYS A 204 -24.57 -17.79 -6.33
N SER A 205 -25.60 -18.65 -6.34
CA SER A 205 -26.78 -18.48 -7.21
C SER A 205 -27.79 -17.46 -6.67
N GLN A 206 -27.78 -17.22 -5.34
CA GLN A 206 -28.61 -16.20 -4.70
C GLN A 206 -27.71 -15.19 -4.00
N LEU A 207 -27.88 -13.92 -4.32
CA LEU A 207 -27.07 -12.84 -3.79
C LEU A 207 -27.82 -12.15 -2.64
N SER A 208 -27.19 -12.11 -1.46
CA SER A 208 -27.66 -11.35 -0.32
C SER A 208 -26.48 -10.78 0.48
N TYR A 209 -26.73 -9.76 1.29
CA TYR A 209 -25.69 -9.19 2.16
C TYR A 209 -25.11 -10.22 3.13
N ASP A 210 -25.91 -11.16 3.62
CA ASP A 210 -25.45 -12.22 4.53
C ASP A 210 -24.51 -13.19 3.82
N VAL A 211 -24.82 -13.57 2.59
CA VAL A 211 -23.97 -14.42 1.76
C VAL A 211 -22.61 -13.72 1.50
N PHE A 212 -22.62 -12.46 1.09
CA PHE A 212 -21.38 -11.69 0.93
C PHE A 212 -20.59 -11.59 2.24
N THR A 213 -21.27 -11.35 3.35
CA THR A 213 -20.63 -11.25 4.67
C THR A 213 -19.91 -12.54 5.04
N GLN A 214 -20.57 -13.71 4.85
CA GLN A 214 -19.98 -15.01 5.13
C GLN A 214 -18.75 -15.27 4.25
N HIS A 215 -18.87 -15.04 2.93
CA HIS A 215 -17.74 -15.24 2.01
C HIS A 215 -16.57 -14.32 2.30
N LEU A 216 -16.81 -13.05 2.65
CA LEU A 216 -15.74 -12.12 3.02
C LEU A 216 -15.06 -12.53 4.33
N LEU A 217 -15.82 -13.03 5.32
CA LEU A 217 -15.25 -13.57 6.55
C LEU A 217 -14.39 -14.81 6.28
N GLU A 218 -14.88 -15.75 5.46
CA GLU A 218 -14.09 -16.93 5.06
C GLU A 218 -12.83 -16.54 4.29
N TYR A 219 -12.94 -15.62 3.34
CA TYR A 219 -11.79 -15.06 2.62
C TYR A 219 -10.78 -14.50 3.58
N LYS A 220 -11.22 -13.67 4.53
CA LYS A 220 -10.37 -13.06 5.55
C LYS A 220 -9.69 -14.10 6.46
N ILE A 221 -10.44 -15.10 6.93
CA ILE A 221 -9.92 -16.22 7.74
C ILE A 221 -8.83 -16.96 6.96
N ASN A 222 -9.08 -17.29 5.70
CA ASN A 222 -8.11 -17.99 4.85
C ASN A 222 -6.86 -17.16 4.61
N ARG A 223 -7.03 -15.83 4.48
CA ARG A 223 -5.91 -14.88 4.37
C ARG A 223 -5.05 -14.87 5.64
N PHE A 224 -5.64 -14.84 6.82
CA PHE A 224 -4.90 -14.90 8.08
C PHE A 224 -4.20 -16.24 8.30
N ARG A 225 -4.80 -17.35 7.87
CA ARG A 225 -4.15 -18.66 7.93
C ARG A 225 -2.86 -18.71 7.13
N SER A 226 -2.75 -17.99 6.01
CA SER A 226 -1.52 -17.91 5.23
C SER A 226 -0.38 -17.21 5.98
N PHE A 227 -0.68 -16.45 7.05
CA PHE A 227 0.28 -15.84 7.96
C PHE A 227 0.49 -16.65 9.26
N ASN A 228 0.08 -17.92 9.28
CA ASN A 228 0.11 -18.79 10.46
C ASN A 228 -0.75 -18.26 11.63
N LEU A 229 -1.74 -17.42 11.38
CA LEU A 229 -2.70 -16.95 12.36
C LEU A 229 -3.95 -17.83 12.31
N ASN A 230 -4.29 -18.46 13.43
CA ASN A 230 -5.52 -19.24 13.55
C ASN A 230 -6.63 -18.35 14.11
N PHE A 231 -7.72 -18.25 13.36
CA PHE A 231 -8.93 -17.63 13.86
C PHE A 231 -9.65 -18.60 14.81
N ILE A 232 -9.74 -18.22 16.07
CA ILE A 232 -10.53 -18.94 17.06
C ILE A 232 -11.93 -18.30 17.08
N ALA A 233 -12.90 -18.92 16.41
CA ALA A 233 -14.30 -18.55 16.55
C ALA A 233 -14.66 -18.65 18.03
N LYS A 234 -15.32 -17.60 18.56
CA LYS A 234 -15.73 -17.44 19.96
C LYS A 234 -15.56 -18.73 20.78
N PRO A 235 -14.59 -18.83 21.65
CA PRO A 235 -14.53 -20.01 22.50
C PRO A 235 -15.83 -20.02 23.28
N SER A 236 -16.58 -21.10 23.18
CA SER A 236 -17.61 -21.44 24.17
C SER A 236 -16.88 -21.81 25.46
N ILE A 237 -16.18 -20.85 26.04
CA ILE A 237 -15.45 -21.07 27.28
C ILE A 237 -16.43 -20.72 28.38
N PRO A 238 -16.95 -21.73 29.07
CA PRO A 238 -17.60 -21.50 30.33
C PRO A 238 -16.53 -20.89 31.26
N ASP A 239 -16.95 -19.91 32.00
CA ASP A 239 -16.25 -19.13 33.00
C ASP A 239 -14.90 -19.69 33.46
N PHE A 240 -13.79 -19.03 33.08
CA PHE A 240 -12.50 -19.35 33.66
C PHE A 240 -12.53 -19.00 35.13
N GLY A 241 -12.44 -20.01 36.01
CA GLY A 241 -12.21 -19.83 37.43
C GLY A 241 -10.86 -19.12 37.65
N GLY A 242 -10.86 -18.02 38.40
CA GLY A 242 -9.68 -17.22 38.68
C GLY A 242 -9.42 -16.11 37.63
N LEU A 243 -8.30 -15.37 37.84
CA LEU A 243 -7.89 -14.23 36.97
C LEU A 243 -8.86 -13.04 36.99
N ASP A 244 -9.51 -12.76 38.11
CA ASP A 244 -10.53 -11.70 38.23
C ASP A 244 -9.99 -10.30 37.90
N LEU A 245 -8.73 -10.03 38.19
CA LEU A 245 -8.05 -8.78 37.81
C LEU A 245 -7.89 -8.66 36.31
N LEU A 246 -7.53 -9.75 35.60
CA LEU A 246 -7.41 -9.77 34.16
C LEU A 246 -8.77 -9.66 33.49
N LYS A 247 -9.81 -10.31 34.02
CA LYS A 247 -11.19 -10.17 33.54
C LYS A 247 -11.68 -8.73 33.66
N LYS A 248 -11.44 -8.07 34.80
CA LYS A 248 -11.75 -6.64 34.99
C LYS A 248 -11.00 -5.76 34.00
N TYR A 249 -9.70 -6.02 33.81
CA TYR A 249 -8.89 -5.27 32.85
C TYR A 249 -9.44 -5.41 31.42
N ILE A 250 -9.71 -6.64 30.96
CA ILE A 250 -10.28 -6.91 29.63
C ILE A 250 -11.66 -6.27 29.48
N GLN A 251 -12.50 -6.29 30.52
CA GLN A 251 -13.79 -5.61 30.49
C GLN A 251 -13.64 -4.09 30.34
N ASN A 252 -12.70 -3.47 31.05
CA ASN A 252 -12.43 -2.03 30.93
C ASN A 252 -11.91 -1.69 29.51
N VAL A 253 -10.95 -2.44 29.01
CA VAL A 253 -10.43 -2.26 27.64
C VAL A 253 -11.55 -2.42 26.59
N LYS A 254 -12.50 -3.34 26.80
CA LYS A 254 -13.66 -3.48 25.91
C LYS A 254 -14.52 -2.22 25.85
N TYR A 255 -14.69 -1.50 26.95
CA TYR A 255 -15.44 -0.24 26.97
C TYR A 255 -14.70 0.90 26.27
N ASP A 256 -13.37 0.90 26.28
CA ASP A 256 -12.55 1.90 25.61
C ASP A 256 -12.54 1.73 24.06
N PHE A 257 -12.91 0.55 23.57
CA PHE A 257 -12.98 0.21 22.12
C PHE A 257 -14.41 0.12 21.56
N LEU A 258 -15.43 0.30 22.36
CA LEU A 258 -16.80 0.40 21.86
C LEU A 258 -17.12 1.87 21.60
N PRO A 259 -17.62 2.22 20.38
CA PRO A 259 -18.02 3.58 20.04
C PRO A 259 -19.20 4.07 20.87
#